data_131738d0d4beb28a456445d1458d84f2
#
_entry.id   131738d0d4beb28a456445d1458d84f2
#
_cell.length_a   1.000
_cell.length_b   1.000
_cell.length_c   1.000
_cell.angle_alpha   90.00
_cell.angle_beta   90.00
_cell.angle_gamma   90.00
#
_symmetry.space_group_name_H-M   'P 1'
#
loop_
_entity.id
_entity.type
_entity.pdbx_description
1 polymer ?
#
loop_
_entity_poly.entity_id
_entity_poly.type
_entity_poly.pdbx_seq_one_letter_code
_entity_poly.pdbx_strand_id
1 'polypeptide(L)'
;GQDTVSDKINSVALGKTSKATGTSATALGPQAKATGSTAVAIGLNSEANQSATVAVGYNSAASGENAAAYGNTAKAVGKNSLALGANTQATVEGGVALGAGSIANTVAGAGYNPNTGRTNIYTPILSNALTSTWAAVSIGDGTNTRQLTGLAAGSKDTDAVNVAQLKSMNLAFTADGSTKGDVNLTNSALNVVGDSTYITTKGDNQTLTISGKKQNITVTNGTASASAGMADANNVAQAINQANADQTISYKANGGTANTVKVYDGLNFTNGTTTVATIGANGQVTYDLNTTTKQSITDSSTAVNRTIAL
;
A
#
# COMPACT_ATOMS: atom_id res chain seq x y z
N GLY A 1 -69.61 -5.66 -13.08
CA GLY A 1 -69.22 -6.23 -14.37
C GLY A 1 -69.66 -7.69 -14.46
N GLN A 2 -69.54 -8.30 -15.62
CA GLN A 2 -69.85 -9.71 -15.80
C GLN A 2 -68.95 -10.57 -14.90
N ASP A 3 -69.53 -11.50 -14.14
CA ASP A 3 -68.83 -12.41 -13.21
C ASP A 3 -67.94 -11.72 -12.15
N THR A 4 -68.26 -10.49 -11.76
CA THR A 4 -67.63 -9.75 -10.71
C THR A 4 -67.96 -10.31 -9.34
N VAL A 5 -67.02 -10.55 -8.46
CA VAL A 5 -67.24 -11.08 -7.11
C VAL A 5 -66.73 -10.07 -6.06
N SER A 6 -67.59 -9.64 -5.17
CA SER A 6 -67.33 -8.78 -4.01
C SER A 6 -68.16 -9.33 -2.85
N ASP A 7 -67.62 -10.29 -2.09
CA ASP A 7 -68.42 -11.10 -1.14
C ASP A 7 -67.99 -10.88 0.34
N LYS A 8 -67.10 -10.01 0.61
CA LYS A 8 -66.66 -9.69 1.97
C LYS A 8 -66.99 -8.27 2.40
N ILE A 9 -66.99 -8.04 3.72
CA ILE A 9 -67.28 -6.73 4.31
C ILE A 9 -66.33 -5.69 3.71
N ASN A 10 -66.90 -4.57 3.26
CA ASN A 10 -66.20 -3.44 2.66
C ASN A 10 -65.35 -3.78 1.43
N SER A 11 -65.62 -4.89 0.77
CA SER A 11 -64.87 -5.21 -0.47
C SER A 11 -65.50 -4.47 -1.67
N VAL A 12 -64.62 -4.14 -2.65
CA VAL A 12 -64.98 -3.47 -3.90
C VAL A 12 -64.42 -4.21 -5.08
N ALA A 13 -65.27 -4.63 -6.03
CA ALA A 13 -64.82 -5.25 -7.27
C ALA A 13 -65.44 -4.56 -8.48
N LEU A 14 -64.63 -4.09 -9.43
CA LEU A 14 -65.12 -3.45 -10.66
C LEU A 14 -64.32 -3.94 -11.85
N GLY A 15 -64.97 -4.58 -12.81
CA GLY A 15 -64.34 -5.10 -14.01
C GLY A 15 -64.82 -6.52 -14.33
N LYS A 16 -64.76 -6.93 -15.60
CA LYS A 16 -65.18 -8.28 -15.99
C LYS A 16 -64.33 -9.33 -15.22
N THR A 17 -64.97 -10.26 -14.54
CA THR A 17 -64.37 -11.34 -13.75
C THR A 17 -63.41 -10.86 -12.64
N SER A 18 -63.50 -9.60 -12.19
CA SER A 18 -62.73 -9.10 -11.05
C SER A 18 -63.25 -9.74 -9.74
N LYS A 19 -62.32 -9.99 -8.80
CA LYS A 19 -62.57 -10.67 -7.53
C LYS A 19 -61.96 -9.94 -6.35
N ALA A 20 -62.79 -9.40 -5.47
CA ALA A 20 -62.42 -8.86 -4.17
C ALA A 20 -62.97 -9.78 -3.07
N THR A 21 -62.22 -10.81 -2.68
CA THR A 21 -62.63 -11.84 -1.73
C THR A 21 -61.96 -11.72 -0.35
N GLY A 22 -61.07 -10.73 -0.16
CA GLY A 22 -60.57 -10.35 1.15
C GLY A 22 -61.45 -9.29 1.83
N THR A 23 -61.49 -9.25 3.16
CA THR A 23 -62.17 -8.19 3.92
C THR A 23 -61.54 -6.84 3.61
N SER A 24 -62.30 -5.83 3.28
CA SER A 24 -61.88 -4.50 2.85
C SER A 24 -60.93 -4.52 1.62
N ALA A 25 -61.02 -5.55 0.80
CA ALA A 25 -60.22 -5.67 -0.41
C ALA A 25 -60.78 -4.85 -1.57
N THR A 26 -59.91 -4.36 -2.46
CA THR A 26 -60.29 -3.59 -3.66
C THR A 26 -59.69 -4.23 -4.91
N ALA A 27 -60.57 -4.64 -5.87
CA ALA A 27 -60.16 -5.18 -7.16
C ALA A 27 -60.72 -4.33 -8.30
N LEU A 28 -59.88 -3.56 -9.00
CA LEU A 28 -60.27 -2.68 -10.10
C LEU A 28 -59.55 -3.08 -11.40
N GLY A 29 -60.30 -3.53 -12.35
CA GLY A 29 -59.87 -3.95 -13.68
C GLY A 29 -60.35 -5.34 -14.05
N PRO A 30 -60.42 -5.66 -15.37
CA PRO A 30 -60.73 -7.01 -15.80
C PRO A 30 -59.76 -8.04 -15.18
N GLN A 31 -60.31 -9.12 -14.63
CA GLN A 31 -59.52 -10.21 -14.00
C GLN A 31 -58.67 -9.79 -12.79
N ALA A 32 -58.80 -8.56 -12.26
CA ALA A 32 -58.09 -8.15 -11.04
C ALA A 32 -58.53 -9.02 -9.85
N LYS A 33 -57.55 -9.45 -9.02
CA LYS A 33 -57.80 -10.35 -7.88
C LYS A 33 -57.20 -9.74 -6.60
N ALA A 34 -58.05 -9.37 -5.66
CA ALA A 34 -57.67 -8.93 -4.32
C ALA A 34 -58.22 -9.93 -3.30
N THR A 35 -57.41 -10.95 -2.95
CA THR A 35 -57.88 -12.06 -2.10
C THR A 35 -57.44 -11.92 -0.65
N GLY A 36 -56.40 -11.14 -0.38
CA GLY A 36 -55.95 -10.84 0.97
C GLY A 36 -56.83 -9.82 1.68
N SER A 37 -56.85 -9.84 3.00
CA SER A 37 -57.49 -8.78 3.79
C SER A 37 -56.80 -7.43 3.54
N THR A 38 -57.57 -6.36 3.30
CA THR A 38 -57.10 -5.02 2.94
C THR A 38 -56.21 -4.96 1.68
N ALA A 39 -56.29 -6.00 0.85
CA ALA A 39 -55.50 -6.07 -0.39
C ALA A 39 -56.11 -5.15 -1.48
N VAL A 40 -55.18 -4.57 -2.31
CA VAL A 40 -55.56 -3.70 -3.43
C VAL A 40 -54.94 -4.24 -4.71
N ALA A 41 -55.79 -4.61 -5.69
CA ALA A 41 -55.41 -5.05 -7.02
C ALA A 41 -55.98 -4.13 -8.07
N ILE A 42 -55.17 -3.39 -8.80
CA ILE A 42 -55.60 -2.42 -9.82
C ILE A 42 -54.88 -2.69 -11.14
N GLY A 43 -55.66 -2.99 -12.17
CA GLY A 43 -55.17 -3.27 -13.51
C GLY A 43 -55.66 -4.61 -14.06
N LEU A 44 -55.55 -4.79 -15.38
CA LEU A 44 -55.89 -6.07 -16.01
C LEU A 44 -54.98 -7.18 -15.44
N ASN A 45 -55.61 -8.23 -14.91
CA ASN A 45 -54.92 -9.40 -14.36
C ASN A 45 -53.93 -9.09 -13.21
N SER A 46 -54.19 -8.01 -12.44
CA SER A 46 -53.39 -7.70 -11.25
C SER A 46 -53.76 -8.65 -10.09
N GLU A 47 -52.81 -9.06 -9.28
CA GLU A 47 -52.98 -10.02 -8.19
C GLU A 47 -52.39 -9.53 -6.86
N ALA A 48 -53.23 -9.34 -5.84
CA ALA A 48 -52.89 -8.99 -4.48
C ALA A 48 -53.38 -10.09 -3.53
N ASN A 49 -52.53 -11.07 -3.24
CA ASN A 49 -52.99 -12.36 -2.71
C ASN A 49 -52.85 -12.52 -1.20
N GLN A 50 -52.06 -11.69 -0.54
CA GLN A 50 -51.83 -11.73 0.91
C GLN A 50 -52.41 -10.49 1.62
N SER A 51 -52.43 -10.52 2.95
CA SER A 51 -52.88 -9.40 3.76
C SER A 51 -52.07 -8.12 3.48
N ALA A 52 -52.73 -6.99 3.38
CA ALA A 52 -52.17 -5.67 3.19
C ALA A 52 -51.26 -5.53 1.94
N THR A 53 -51.51 -6.34 0.90
CA THR A 53 -50.75 -6.28 -0.35
C THR A 53 -51.35 -5.25 -1.32
N VAL A 54 -50.46 -4.66 -2.14
CA VAL A 54 -50.81 -3.72 -3.19
C VAL A 54 -50.21 -4.16 -4.52
N ALA A 55 -51.07 -4.41 -5.53
CA ALA A 55 -50.63 -4.73 -6.89
C ALA A 55 -51.27 -3.75 -7.88
N VAL A 56 -50.52 -2.87 -8.48
CA VAL A 56 -50.98 -1.87 -9.43
C VAL A 56 -50.24 -1.97 -10.75
N GLY A 57 -50.92 -2.32 -11.80
CA GLY A 57 -50.36 -2.46 -13.13
C GLY A 57 -50.89 -3.71 -13.85
N TYR A 58 -50.68 -3.77 -15.17
CA TYR A 58 -51.01 -4.96 -15.97
C TYR A 58 -50.12 -6.14 -15.50
N ASN A 59 -50.76 -7.29 -15.19
CA ASN A 59 -50.07 -8.50 -14.70
C ASN A 59 -49.17 -8.25 -13.47
N SER A 60 -49.37 -7.21 -12.69
CA SER A 60 -48.67 -6.99 -11.44
C SER A 60 -49.05 -8.02 -10.38
N ALA A 61 -48.10 -8.45 -9.55
CA ALA A 61 -48.36 -9.47 -8.52
C ALA A 61 -47.67 -9.11 -7.19
N ALA A 62 -48.46 -8.98 -6.12
CA ALA A 62 -47.97 -8.82 -4.75
C ALA A 62 -48.40 -10.07 -3.95
N SER A 63 -47.47 -10.99 -3.74
CA SER A 63 -47.72 -12.29 -3.11
C SER A 63 -47.04 -12.46 -1.74
N GLY A 64 -46.17 -11.56 -1.32
CA GLY A 64 -45.66 -11.50 0.05
C GLY A 64 -46.58 -10.70 0.96
N GLU A 65 -46.73 -11.06 2.22
CA GLU A 65 -47.47 -10.28 3.21
C GLU A 65 -46.93 -8.84 3.30
N ASN A 66 -47.80 -7.81 3.30
CA ASN A 66 -47.47 -6.39 3.27
C ASN A 66 -46.60 -5.97 2.05
N ALA A 67 -46.54 -6.77 1.00
CA ALA A 67 -45.74 -6.45 -0.18
C ALA A 67 -46.49 -5.50 -1.14
N ALA A 68 -45.70 -4.69 -1.88
CA ALA A 68 -46.26 -3.74 -2.86
C ALA A 68 -45.58 -3.88 -4.23
N ALA A 69 -46.36 -4.05 -5.30
CA ALA A 69 -45.90 -4.17 -6.68
C ALA A 69 -46.57 -3.07 -7.53
N TYR A 70 -45.77 -2.14 -8.05
CA TYR A 70 -46.21 -1.06 -8.92
C TYR A 70 -45.54 -1.12 -10.28
N GLY A 71 -46.26 -1.41 -11.31
CA GLY A 71 -45.77 -1.43 -12.68
C GLY A 71 -46.28 -2.61 -13.49
N ASN A 72 -46.12 -2.51 -14.81
CA ASN A 72 -46.41 -3.62 -15.71
C ASN A 72 -45.54 -4.83 -15.32
N THR A 73 -46.15 -5.98 -15.05
CA THR A 73 -45.47 -7.23 -14.65
C THR A 73 -44.54 -7.12 -13.43
N ALA A 74 -44.71 -6.10 -12.58
CA ALA A 74 -44.01 -5.98 -11.32
C ALA A 74 -44.38 -7.11 -10.36
N LYS A 75 -43.38 -7.68 -9.66
CA LYS A 75 -43.57 -8.81 -8.74
C LYS A 75 -42.94 -8.54 -7.38
N ALA A 76 -43.75 -8.42 -6.34
CA ALA A 76 -43.30 -8.32 -4.95
C ALA A 76 -43.66 -9.62 -4.21
N VAL A 77 -42.66 -10.51 -4.10
CA VAL A 77 -42.83 -11.89 -3.61
C VAL A 77 -42.42 -12.01 -2.14
N GLY A 78 -41.37 -11.29 -1.74
CA GLY A 78 -40.89 -11.30 -0.36
C GLY A 78 -41.87 -10.58 0.58
N LYS A 79 -41.99 -11.04 1.83
CA LYS A 79 -42.70 -10.32 2.88
C LYS A 79 -42.14 -8.91 3.03
N ASN A 80 -42.98 -7.89 3.22
CA ASN A 80 -42.58 -6.48 3.35
C ASN A 80 -41.78 -5.94 2.15
N SER A 81 -41.81 -6.59 0.97
CA SER A 81 -41.05 -6.20 -0.19
C SER A 81 -41.70 -5.13 -1.05
N LEU A 82 -40.92 -4.35 -1.79
CA LEU A 82 -41.39 -3.34 -2.74
C LEU A 82 -40.80 -3.58 -4.13
N ALA A 83 -41.65 -3.74 -5.14
CA ALA A 83 -41.25 -3.78 -6.54
C ALA A 83 -41.83 -2.56 -7.26
N LEU A 84 -41.03 -1.57 -7.62
CA LEU A 84 -41.47 -0.31 -8.23
C LEU A 84 -40.83 -0.11 -9.62
N GLY A 85 -41.61 -0.31 -10.64
CA GLY A 85 -41.22 -0.20 -12.06
C GLY A 85 -41.71 -1.40 -12.88
N ALA A 86 -41.73 -1.26 -14.20
CA ALA A 86 -42.08 -2.36 -15.08
C ALA A 86 -41.07 -3.51 -15.00
N ASN A 87 -41.53 -4.76 -14.99
CA ASN A 87 -40.70 -5.98 -14.92
C ASN A 87 -39.79 -6.07 -13.67
N THR A 88 -40.10 -5.34 -12.61
CA THR A 88 -39.32 -5.41 -11.35
C THR A 88 -39.65 -6.69 -10.58
N GLN A 89 -38.65 -7.18 -9.82
CA GLN A 89 -38.80 -8.34 -8.96
C GLN A 89 -38.20 -8.11 -7.59
N ALA A 90 -38.98 -8.16 -6.52
CA ALA A 90 -38.49 -8.13 -5.14
C ALA A 90 -38.81 -9.48 -4.49
N THR A 91 -37.81 -10.38 -4.43
CA THR A 91 -38.00 -11.78 -4.13
C THR A 91 -37.69 -12.16 -2.68
N VAL A 92 -36.97 -11.30 -1.96
CA VAL A 92 -36.57 -11.53 -0.57
C VAL A 92 -37.38 -10.64 0.39
N GLU A 93 -37.46 -11.05 1.66
CA GLU A 93 -38.11 -10.27 2.70
C GLU A 93 -37.45 -8.90 2.86
N GLY A 94 -38.25 -7.83 2.86
CA GLY A 94 -37.78 -6.45 2.96
C GLY A 94 -36.98 -5.94 1.74
N GLY A 95 -36.89 -6.73 0.66
CA GLY A 95 -36.20 -6.34 -0.56
C GLY A 95 -36.91 -5.20 -1.30
N VAL A 96 -36.12 -4.24 -1.82
CA VAL A 96 -36.64 -3.10 -2.60
C VAL A 96 -36.05 -3.12 -4.00
N ALA A 97 -36.87 -3.34 -5.04
CA ALA A 97 -36.48 -3.25 -6.44
C ALA A 97 -36.98 -1.93 -7.03
N LEU A 98 -36.08 -1.03 -7.40
CA LEU A 98 -36.41 0.32 -7.86
C LEU A 98 -35.95 0.55 -9.30
N GLY A 99 -36.93 0.86 -10.18
CA GLY A 99 -36.70 1.10 -11.60
C GLY A 99 -36.95 -0.14 -12.46
N ALA A 100 -37.39 0.08 -13.70
CA ALA A 100 -37.78 -0.99 -14.63
C ALA A 100 -36.69 -2.07 -14.75
N GLY A 101 -37.06 -3.36 -14.65
CA GLY A 101 -36.16 -4.51 -14.75
C GLY A 101 -35.28 -4.75 -13.51
N SER A 102 -35.37 -3.95 -12.46
CA SER A 102 -34.57 -4.18 -11.24
C SER A 102 -34.97 -5.44 -10.50
N ILE A 103 -34.01 -6.16 -9.96
CA ILE A 103 -34.17 -7.40 -9.19
C ILE A 103 -33.57 -7.27 -7.81
N ALA A 104 -34.38 -7.28 -6.76
CA ALA A 104 -33.96 -7.31 -5.36
C ALA A 104 -34.01 -8.74 -4.83
N ASN A 105 -32.88 -9.45 -4.85
CA ASN A 105 -32.70 -10.82 -4.40
C ASN A 105 -31.62 -11.00 -3.37
N THR A 106 -31.01 -9.92 -2.91
CA THR A 106 -29.93 -9.93 -1.90
C THR A 106 -30.52 -9.75 -0.51
N VAL A 107 -30.38 -10.77 0.32
CA VAL A 107 -30.79 -10.77 1.74
C VAL A 107 -29.86 -9.91 2.59
N ALA A 108 -30.29 -9.58 3.80
CA ALA A 108 -29.41 -8.99 4.82
C ALA A 108 -28.18 -9.87 5.09
N GLY A 109 -27.06 -9.27 5.41
CA GLY A 109 -25.84 -10.01 5.71
C GLY A 109 -24.54 -9.20 5.57
N ALA A 110 -23.43 -9.89 5.68
CA ALA A 110 -22.11 -9.30 5.57
C ALA A 110 -21.81 -8.82 4.14
N GLY A 111 -21.37 -7.59 4.03
CA GLY A 111 -20.83 -7.02 2.80
C GLY A 111 -19.32 -7.33 2.61
N TYR A 112 -18.73 -6.76 1.57
CA TYR A 112 -17.31 -6.89 1.32
C TYR A 112 -16.48 -6.16 2.41
N ASN A 113 -15.58 -6.90 3.06
CA ASN A 113 -14.64 -6.34 4.02
C ASN A 113 -13.26 -6.16 3.35
N PRO A 114 -12.83 -4.93 3.05
CA PRO A 114 -11.55 -4.67 2.40
C PRO A 114 -10.33 -5.01 3.30
N ASN A 115 -10.56 -5.24 4.59
CA ASN A 115 -9.52 -5.58 5.57
C ASN A 115 -9.29 -7.09 5.72
N THR A 116 -10.10 -7.93 5.05
CA THR A 116 -9.94 -9.38 5.10
C THR A 116 -8.55 -9.79 4.56
N GLY A 117 -7.80 -10.55 5.36
CA GLY A 117 -6.44 -11.01 5.00
C GLY A 117 -5.33 -9.98 5.21
N ARG A 118 -5.62 -8.80 5.78
CA ARG A 118 -4.59 -7.80 6.15
C ARG A 118 -4.20 -7.95 7.62
N THR A 119 -2.89 -7.88 7.91
CA THR A 119 -2.35 -8.01 9.28
C THR A 119 -2.25 -6.68 10.02
N ASN A 120 -2.11 -5.57 9.28
CA ASN A 120 -1.97 -4.22 9.84
C ASN A 120 -3.17 -3.36 9.43
N ILE A 121 -4.17 -3.28 10.30
CA ILE A 121 -5.36 -2.46 10.11
C ILE A 121 -5.28 -1.29 11.10
N TYR A 122 -5.01 -0.09 10.59
CA TYR A 122 -4.90 1.11 11.44
C TYR A 122 -6.28 1.65 11.86
N THR A 123 -7.28 1.50 11.00
CA THR A 123 -8.65 1.94 11.29
C THR A 123 -9.62 0.83 10.89
N PRO A 124 -10.12 0.02 11.84
CA PRO A 124 -11.08 -1.02 11.54
C PRO A 124 -12.41 -0.38 11.13
N ILE A 125 -13.06 -0.94 10.10
CA ILE A 125 -14.43 -0.55 9.74
C ILE A 125 -15.38 -1.12 10.79
N LEU A 126 -16.28 -0.29 11.29
CA LEU A 126 -17.25 -0.69 12.30
C LEU A 126 -18.17 -1.82 11.75
N SER A 127 -18.55 -2.75 12.61
CA SER A 127 -19.35 -3.91 12.23
C SER A 127 -20.70 -3.57 11.60
N ASN A 128 -21.34 -2.48 12.04
CA ASN A 128 -22.59 -1.98 11.47
C ASN A 128 -22.44 -1.39 10.05
N ALA A 129 -21.24 -0.96 9.66
CA ALA A 129 -20.95 -0.54 8.29
C ALA A 129 -20.62 -1.71 7.37
N LEU A 130 -20.25 -2.87 7.91
CA LEU A 130 -19.90 -4.08 7.16
C LEU A 130 -21.07 -5.06 7.00
N THR A 131 -22.14 -4.94 7.78
CA THR A 131 -23.23 -5.91 7.82
C THR A 131 -24.56 -5.19 7.71
N SER A 132 -25.33 -5.51 6.67
CA SER A 132 -26.70 -5.02 6.55
C SER A 132 -27.66 -5.83 7.41
N THR A 133 -28.60 -5.16 8.09
CA THR A 133 -29.66 -5.77 8.89
C THR A 133 -30.97 -5.93 8.11
N TRP A 134 -31.11 -5.26 6.98
CA TRP A 134 -32.23 -5.33 6.04
C TRP A 134 -31.73 -5.77 4.67
N ALA A 135 -32.65 -6.35 3.87
CA ALA A 135 -32.36 -6.70 2.49
C ALA A 135 -32.00 -5.48 1.64
N ALA A 136 -31.34 -5.71 0.52
CA ALA A 136 -30.84 -4.65 -0.32
C ALA A 136 -31.90 -3.85 -1.04
N VAL A 137 -31.62 -2.58 -1.32
CA VAL A 137 -32.29 -1.78 -2.34
C VAL A 137 -31.54 -2.00 -3.66
N SER A 138 -32.19 -2.63 -4.65
CA SER A 138 -31.64 -2.88 -5.97
C SER A 138 -32.16 -1.88 -6.99
N ILE A 139 -31.24 -1.27 -7.73
CA ILE A 139 -31.54 -0.37 -8.86
C ILE A 139 -31.18 -1.01 -10.21
N GLY A 140 -30.85 -2.30 -10.23
CA GLY A 140 -30.43 -3.08 -11.40
C GLY A 140 -30.79 -4.55 -11.25
N ASP A 141 -30.25 -5.41 -12.12
CA ASP A 141 -30.54 -6.85 -12.14
C ASP A 141 -29.25 -7.73 -12.09
N GLY A 142 -28.09 -7.11 -11.81
CA GLY A 142 -26.77 -7.77 -11.83
C GLY A 142 -26.06 -7.65 -13.17
N THR A 143 -26.79 -7.52 -14.27
CA THR A 143 -26.23 -7.27 -15.62
C THR A 143 -26.40 -5.80 -16.00
N ASN A 144 -27.60 -5.27 -15.80
CA ASN A 144 -27.95 -3.88 -16.08
C ASN A 144 -27.80 -3.05 -14.81
N THR A 145 -27.07 -1.94 -14.90
CA THR A 145 -26.77 -1.04 -13.78
C THR A 145 -27.33 0.36 -14.01
N ARG A 146 -27.48 1.14 -12.95
CA ARG A 146 -27.87 2.56 -13.00
C ARG A 146 -26.93 3.42 -12.17
N GLN A 147 -26.77 4.67 -12.57
CA GLN A 147 -26.13 5.68 -11.74
C GLN A 147 -27.13 6.23 -10.71
N LEU A 148 -26.67 6.49 -9.50
CA LEU A 148 -27.33 7.34 -8.54
C LEU A 148 -26.81 8.76 -8.73
N THR A 149 -27.61 9.66 -9.27
CA THR A 149 -27.24 11.06 -9.52
C THR A 149 -27.83 11.99 -8.47
N GLY A 150 -27.22 13.18 -8.30
CA GLY A 150 -27.69 14.15 -7.30
C GLY A 150 -27.39 13.76 -5.85
N LEU A 151 -26.45 12.84 -5.64
CA LEU A 151 -26.09 12.37 -4.31
C LEU A 151 -25.21 13.40 -3.59
N ALA A 152 -25.66 13.89 -2.44
CA ALA A 152 -24.84 14.72 -1.56
C ALA A 152 -23.71 13.90 -0.90
N ALA A 153 -22.70 14.57 -0.38
CA ALA A 153 -21.63 13.92 0.37
C ALA A 153 -22.18 13.23 1.63
N GLY A 154 -21.80 11.97 1.84
CA GLY A 154 -22.10 11.23 3.06
C GLY A 154 -21.40 11.83 4.27
N SER A 155 -22.04 11.79 5.44
CA SER A 155 -21.51 12.32 6.71
C SER A 155 -21.28 11.25 7.76
N LYS A 156 -21.86 10.07 7.59
CA LYS A 156 -21.74 8.91 8.50
C LYS A 156 -21.11 7.73 7.78
N ASP A 157 -20.53 6.81 8.52
CA ASP A 157 -19.87 5.61 7.98
C ASP A 157 -20.80 4.70 7.15
N THR A 158 -22.13 4.84 7.34
CA THR A 158 -23.14 4.08 6.61
C THR A 158 -23.76 4.84 5.44
N ASP A 159 -23.37 6.08 5.20
CA ASP A 159 -23.87 6.87 4.08
C ASP A 159 -23.15 6.48 2.77
N ALA A 160 -23.82 6.68 1.65
CA ALA A 160 -23.20 6.48 0.35
C ALA A 160 -22.18 7.59 0.06
N VAL A 161 -21.04 7.19 -0.53
CA VAL A 161 -19.97 8.08 -0.95
C VAL A 161 -20.23 8.59 -2.37
N ASN A 162 -20.11 9.90 -2.59
CA ASN A 162 -20.18 10.45 -3.93
C ASN A 162 -18.77 10.58 -4.57
N VAL A 163 -18.74 10.80 -5.90
CA VAL A 163 -17.50 10.91 -6.68
C VAL A 163 -16.60 12.07 -6.21
N ALA A 164 -17.19 13.15 -5.68
CA ALA A 164 -16.41 14.29 -5.18
C ALA A 164 -15.60 13.89 -3.94
N GLN A 165 -16.19 13.18 -3.00
CA GLN A 165 -15.51 12.65 -1.82
C GLN A 165 -14.37 11.69 -2.22
N LEU A 166 -14.61 10.79 -3.19
CA LEU A 166 -13.57 9.89 -3.68
C LEU A 166 -12.41 10.65 -4.34
N LYS A 167 -12.72 11.67 -5.17
CA LYS A 167 -11.70 12.51 -5.82
C LYS A 167 -10.89 13.36 -4.85
N SER A 168 -11.39 13.63 -3.65
CA SER A 168 -10.68 14.38 -2.61
C SER A 168 -9.74 13.54 -1.74
N MET A 169 -9.64 12.23 -1.98
CA MET A 169 -8.74 11.35 -1.23
C MET A 169 -7.28 11.68 -1.52
N ASN A 170 -6.58 12.20 -0.52
CA ASN A 170 -5.18 12.58 -0.60
C ASN A 170 -4.33 11.81 0.41
N LEU A 171 -3.10 11.46 0.01
CA LEU A 171 -2.04 11.03 0.90
C LEU A 171 -1.17 12.25 1.26
N ALA A 172 -1.38 12.82 2.44
CA ALA A 172 -0.53 13.89 2.94
C ALA A 172 0.78 13.32 3.49
N PHE A 173 1.90 13.99 3.23
CA PHE A 173 3.20 13.63 3.79
C PHE A 173 4.00 14.87 4.19
N THR A 174 4.93 14.67 5.10
CA THR A 174 5.87 15.71 5.53
C THR A 174 7.29 15.22 5.27
N ALA A 175 8.11 16.04 4.65
CA ALA A 175 9.53 15.79 4.40
C ALA A 175 10.41 16.66 5.31
N ASP A 176 11.73 16.54 5.14
CA ASP A 176 12.71 17.29 5.89
C ASP A 176 12.46 18.81 5.81
N GLY A 177 12.79 19.51 6.89
CA GLY A 177 12.54 20.95 6.99
C GLY A 177 11.06 21.32 7.13
N SER A 178 10.20 20.37 7.53
CA SER A 178 8.76 20.56 7.69
C SER A 178 8.02 20.92 6.40
N THR A 179 8.61 20.66 5.24
CA THR A 179 7.93 20.81 3.95
C THR A 179 6.81 19.76 3.84
N LYS A 180 5.66 20.20 3.38
CA LYS A 180 4.47 19.35 3.23
C LYS A 180 4.17 19.12 1.77
N GLY A 181 3.71 17.93 1.47
CA GLY A 181 3.18 17.56 0.16
C GLY A 181 1.94 16.71 0.30
N ASP A 182 1.21 16.59 -0.78
CA ASP A 182 0.07 15.70 -0.89
C ASP A 182 0.01 15.04 -2.28
N VAL A 183 -0.55 13.86 -2.32
CA VAL A 183 -0.78 13.11 -3.55
C VAL A 183 -2.25 12.74 -3.60
N ASN A 184 -2.95 13.18 -4.65
CA ASN A 184 -4.31 12.74 -4.88
C ASN A 184 -4.31 11.28 -5.36
N LEU A 185 -4.89 10.38 -4.56
CA LEU A 185 -4.84 8.93 -4.79
C LEU A 185 -5.66 8.44 -5.99
N THR A 186 -6.48 9.31 -6.58
CA THR A 186 -7.34 8.94 -7.72
C THR A 186 -6.73 9.26 -9.09
N ASN A 187 -5.75 10.16 -9.15
CA ASN A 187 -5.19 10.64 -10.43
C ASN A 187 -3.68 10.88 -10.42
N SER A 188 -3.00 10.63 -9.30
CA SER A 188 -1.56 10.87 -9.14
C SER A 188 -0.89 9.70 -8.42
N ALA A 189 0.42 9.60 -8.56
CA ALA A 189 1.23 8.62 -7.85
C ALA A 189 2.22 9.33 -6.93
N LEU A 190 2.50 8.74 -5.76
CA LEU A 190 3.61 9.17 -4.92
C LEU A 190 4.93 8.86 -5.64
N ASN A 191 5.66 9.92 -6.00
CA ASN A 191 6.97 9.79 -6.62
C ASN A 191 8.05 9.91 -5.54
N VAL A 192 8.67 8.79 -5.20
CA VAL A 192 9.79 8.73 -4.25
C VAL A 192 11.09 8.57 -5.04
N VAL A 193 11.87 9.63 -5.13
CA VAL A 193 13.13 9.67 -5.89
C VAL A 193 14.32 9.77 -4.95
N GLY A 194 15.41 9.11 -5.29
CA GLY A 194 16.71 9.33 -4.69
C GLY A 194 17.42 10.53 -5.32
N ASP A 195 18.46 11.02 -4.67
CA ASP A 195 19.32 12.09 -5.18
C ASP A 195 20.26 11.64 -6.31
N SER A 196 20.21 10.37 -6.69
CA SER A 196 21.05 9.69 -7.68
C SER A 196 22.54 9.61 -7.29
N THR A 197 22.99 10.33 -6.29
CA THR A 197 24.37 10.34 -5.79
C THR A 197 24.55 9.36 -4.64
N TYR A 198 23.70 9.43 -3.63
CA TYR A 198 23.78 8.63 -2.40
C TYR A 198 22.66 7.61 -2.27
N ILE A 199 21.47 7.92 -2.79
CA ILE A 199 20.29 7.10 -2.66
C ILE A 199 19.69 6.81 -4.03
N THR A 200 19.31 5.55 -4.24
CA THR A 200 18.53 5.09 -5.38
C THR A 200 17.24 4.45 -4.91
N THR A 201 16.19 4.60 -5.69
CA THR A 201 14.90 3.96 -5.44
C THR A 201 14.51 3.05 -6.60
N LYS A 202 13.87 1.94 -6.29
CA LYS A 202 13.31 1.01 -7.27
C LYS A 202 11.92 0.59 -6.81
N GLY A 203 10.93 0.78 -7.67
CA GLY A 203 9.59 0.22 -7.50
C GLY A 203 9.47 -1.12 -8.20
N ASP A 204 8.86 -2.10 -7.53
CA ASP A 204 8.53 -3.40 -8.10
C ASP A 204 7.20 -3.89 -7.50
N ASN A 205 6.14 -3.91 -8.31
CA ASN A 205 4.78 -4.21 -7.88
C ASN A 205 4.36 -3.37 -6.65
N GLN A 206 4.20 -3.99 -5.48
CA GLN A 206 3.79 -3.34 -4.23
C GLN A 206 4.98 -2.98 -3.33
N THR A 207 6.21 -3.11 -3.83
CA THR A 207 7.43 -2.90 -3.05
C THR A 207 8.16 -1.67 -3.56
N LEU A 208 8.48 -0.75 -2.66
CA LEU A 208 9.42 0.33 -2.89
C LEU A 208 10.72 0.01 -2.15
N THR A 209 11.79 -0.20 -2.90
CA THR A 209 13.12 -0.41 -2.34
C THR A 209 13.89 0.90 -2.37
N ILE A 210 14.43 1.32 -1.23
CA ILE A 210 15.31 2.47 -1.09
C ILE A 210 16.70 1.91 -0.74
N SER A 211 17.69 2.19 -1.57
CA SER A 211 19.06 1.65 -1.43
C SER A 211 20.09 2.74 -1.41
N GLY A 212 21.11 2.58 -0.56
CA GLY A 212 22.31 3.39 -0.64
C GLY A 212 23.12 3.05 -1.90
N LYS A 213 23.53 4.06 -2.65
CA LYS A 213 24.41 3.90 -3.80
C LYS A 213 25.84 3.69 -3.31
N LYS A 214 26.24 2.42 -3.24
CA LYS A 214 27.61 2.07 -2.79
C LYS A 214 28.63 2.47 -3.83
N GLN A 215 29.73 3.09 -3.36
CA GLN A 215 30.90 3.40 -4.15
C GLN A 215 32.15 2.82 -3.47
N ASN A 216 33.07 2.35 -4.30
CA ASN A 216 34.33 1.85 -3.79
C ASN A 216 35.34 2.98 -3.68
N ILE A 217 36.07 2.98 -2.58
CA ILE A 217 37.31 3.77 -2.45
C ILE A 217 38.44 2.92 -3.07
N THR A 218 39.12 3.47 -4.05
CA THR A 218 40.32 2.85 -4.64
C THR A 218 41.54 3.56 -4.13
N VAL A 219 42.58 2.80 -3.83
CA VAL A 219 43.87 3.34 -3.40
C VAL A 219 44.92 2.96 -4.44
N THR A 220 45.67 3.95 -4.94
CA THR A 220 46.76 3.75 -5.88
C THR A 220 47.94 4.56 -5.40
N ASN A 221 49.08 3.91 -5.18
CA ASN A 221 50.29 4.54 -4.67
C ASN A 221 50.07 5.38 -3.39
N GLY A 222 49.29 4.84 -2.45
CA GLY A 222 48.97 5.52 -1.20
C GLY A 222 47.90 6.65 -1.33
N THR A 223 47.39 6.93 -2.52
CA THR A 223 46.40 7.96 -2.74
C THR A 223 45.02 7.34 -2.91
N ALA A 224 44.09 7.71 -2.04
CA ALA A 224 42.71 7.27 -2.11
C ALA A 224 41.90 8.14 -3.08
N SER A 225 41.04 7.51 -3.87
CA SER A 225 40.06 8.17 -4.75
C SER A 225 38.74 7.44 -4.71
N ALA A 226 37.61 8.18 -4.85
CA ALA A 226 36.30 7.63 -4.95
C ALA A 226 35.38 8.57 -5.75
N SER A 227 34.33 8.02 -6.39
CA SER A 227 33.22 8.82 -6.88
C SER A 227 32.26 9.13 -5.73
N ALA A 228 31.42 10.15 -5.90
CA ALA A 228 30.38 10.48 -4.92
C ALA A 228 29.43 9.28 -4.69
N GLY A 229 29.19 8.95 -3.42
CA GLY A 229 28.38 7.81 -2.99
C GLY A 229 28.67 7.43 -1.55
N MET A 230 28.11 6.30 -1.11
CA MET A 230 28.33 5.75 0.23
C MET A 230 29.35 4.62 0.20
N ALA A 231 30.35 4.67 1.07
CA ALA A 231 31.26 3.55 1.32
C ALA A 231 30.78 2.76 2.55
N ASP A 232 30.81 1.44 2.48
CA ASP A 232 30.59 0.62 3.66
C ASP A 232 31.88 0.44 4.48
N ALA A 233 31.72 -0.05 5.72
CA ALA A 233 32.82 -0.21 6.65
C ALA A 233 33.96 -1.12 6.09
N ASN A 234 33.59 -2.18 5.36
CA ASN A 234 34.59 -3.06 4.74
C ASN A 234 35.40 -2.34 3.68
N ASN A 235 34.74 -1.55 2.84
CA ASN A 235 35.42 -0.80 1.79
C ASN A 235 36.38 0.26 2.36
N VAL A 236 35.94 0.94 3.42
CA VAL A 236 36.79 1.90 4.15
C VAL A 236 37.99 1.20 4.78
N ALA A 237 37.79 0.06 5.46
CA ALA A 237 38.87 -0.70 6.09
C ALA A 237 39.88 -1.21 5.06
N GLN A 238 39.43 -1.73 3.92
CA GLN A 238 40.29 -2.16 2.82
C GLN A 238 41.10 -1.00 2.25
N ALA A 239 40.48 0.17 2.04
CA ALA A 239 41.17 1.34 1.55
C ALA A 239 42.25 1.84 2.52
N ILE A 240 42.00 1.85 3.84
CA ILE A 240 42.96 2.20 4.88
C ILE A 240 44.12 1.21 4.89
N ASN A 241 43.84 -0.09 4.85
CA ASN A 241 44.85 -1.12 4.84
C ASN A 241 45.76 -1.01 3.60
N GLN A 242 45.17 -0.77 2.43
CA GLN A 242 45.94 -0.57 1.20
C GLN A 242 46.77 0.71 1.25
N ALA A 243 46.21 1.82 1.74
CA ALA A 243 46.94 3.08 1.89
C ALA A 243 48.18 2.91 2.81
N ASN A 244 48.00 2.18 3.92
CA ASN A 244 49.09 1.90 4.83
C ASN A 244 50.15 0.99 4.19
N ALA A 245 49.72 -0.03 3.43
CA ALA A 245 50.67 -0.92 2.72
C ALA A 245 51.45 -0.24 1.59
N ASP A 246 50.89 0.82 1.02
CA ASP A 246 51.54 1.58 -0.07
C ASP A 246 52.46 2.68 0.42
N GLN A 247 52.47 2.99 1.73
CA GLN A 247 53.36 4.01 2.28
C GLN A 247 54.84 3.59 2.13
N THR A 248 55.63 4.51 1.63
CA THR A 248 57.06 4.29 1.41
C THR A 248 57.91 5.42 2.00
N ILE A 249 59.08 5.07 2.47
CA ILE A 249 60.14 6.03 2.83
C ILE A 249 61.14 6.08 1.68
N SER A 250 61.45 7.28 1.19
CA SER A 250 62.52 7.51 0.25
C SER A 250 63.83 7.82 1.04
N TYR A 251 64.88 7.13 0.74
CA TYR A 251 66.20 7.32 1.39
C TYR A 251 67.28 7.39 0.37
N LYS A 252 68.36 8.10 0.72
CA LYS A 252 69.61 8.27 -0.10
C LYS A 252 70.80 8.09 0.77
N ALA A 253 71.87 7.62 0.17
CA ALA A 253 73.26 7.62 0.79
C ALA A 253 74.18 8.51 -0.04
N ASN A 254 74.96 9.37 0.64
CA ASN A 254 76.05 10.20 0.07
C ASN A 254 75.55 11.00 -1.20
N GLY A 255 74.34 11.50 -1.22
CA GLY A 255 73.84 12.27 -2.36
C GLY A 255 73.47 11.44 -3.63
N GLY A 256 73.52 10.13 -3.55
CA GLY A 256 73.20 9.22 -4.65
C GLY A 256 71.73 9.16 -4.99
N THR A 257 71.40 8.23 -5.88
CA THR A 257 70.00 7.96 -6.29
C THR A 257 69.17 7.55 -5.10
N ALA A 258 67.89 8.04 -5.06
CA ALA A 258 66.95 7.65 -4.02
C ALA A 258 66.52 6.21 -4.22
N ASN A 259 66.39 5.49 -3.13
CA ASN A 259 65.68 4.21 -3.02
C ASN A 259 64.45 4.36 -2.16
N THR A 260 63.55 3.42 -2.24
CA THR A 260 62.32 3.41 -1.44
C THR A 260 62.19 2.08 -0.71
N VAL A 261 61.59 2.11 0.46
CA VAL A 261 61.19 0.94 1.25
C VAL A 261 59.79 1.18 1.79
N LYS A 262 58.97 0.14 1.87
CA LYS A 262 57.67 0.26 2.51
C LYS A 262 57.85 0.54 4.00
N VAL A 263 56.99 1.40 4.55
CA VAL A 263 57.07 1.81 5.95
C VAL A 263 57.04 0.60 6.90
N TYR A 264 56.20 -0.39 6.61
CA TYR A 264 56.07 -1.55 7.46
C TYR A 264 57.25 -2.54 7.37
N ASP A 265 58.01 -2.55 6.26
CA ASP A 265 59.21 -3.37 6.11
C ASP A 265 60.40 -2.79 6.91
N GLY A 266 60.37 -1.47 7.16
CA GLY A 266 61.41 -0.75 7.87
C GLY A 266 62.72 -0.64 7.10
N LEU A 267 63.65 0.10 7.66
CA LEU A 267 65.00 0.23 7.15
C LEU A 267 65.93 -0.77 7.89
N ASN A 268 66.71 -1.56 7.16
CA ASN A 268 67.71 -2.45 7.72
C ASN A 268 69.12 -1.79 7.66
N PHE A 269 69.65 -1.45 8.81
CA PHE A 269 70.99 -0.87 8.96
C PHE A 269 72.00 -1.96 9.31
N THR A 270 72.91 -2.26 8.39
CA THR A 270 73.89 -3.35 8.55
C THR A 270 75.21 -2.84 8.95
N ASN A 271 75.94 -3.67 9.68
CA ASN A 271 77.34 -3.38 10.04
C ASN A 271 78.25 -3.27 8.79
N GLY A 272 79.09 -2.31 8.77
CA GLY A 272 80.24 -2.27 7.82
C GLY A 272 81.43 -3.12 8.31
N THR A 273 82.43 -3.22 7.49
CA THR A 273 83.69 -3.99 7.83
C THR A 273 84.32 -3.47 9.10
N THR A 274 84.32 -2.15 9.30
CA THR A 274 84.95 -1.45 10.40
C THR A 274 84.03 -0.76 11.35
N THR A 275 82.68 -0.80 11.07
CA THR A 275 81.70 -0.08 11.83
C THR A 275 80.58 -1.03 12.32
N VAL A 276 79.97 -0.66 13.41
CA VAL A 276 78.76 -1.32 13.97
C VAL A 276 77.59 -0.33 13.95
N ALA A 277 76.46 -0.77 13.40
CA ALA A 277 75.17 -0.05 13.50
C ALA A 277 74.51 -0.45 14.79
N THR A 278 74.04 0.52 15.55
CA THR A 278 73.14 0.31 16.72
C THR A 278 71.92 1.16 16.60
N ILE A 279 70.72 0.56 16.96
CA ILE A 279 69.44 1.20 16.92
C ILE A 279 69.06 1.54 18.36
N GLY A 280 68.81 2.81 18.62
CA GLY A 280 68.30 3.34 19.86
C GLY A 280 66.79 3.62 19.80
N ALA A 281 66.24 4.09 20.89
CA ALA A 281 64.84 4.53 20.94
C ALA A 281 64.56 5.72 20.01
N ASN A 282 63.32 5.91 19.60
CA ASN A 282 62.88 7.04 18.77
C ASN A 282 63.55 7.16 17.40
N GLY A 283 63.90 6.02 16.77
CA GLY A 283 64.48 6.01 15.44
C GLY A 283 65.91 6.45 15.37
N GLN A 284 66.63 6.55 16.48
CA GLN A 284 68.05 6.87 16.52
C GLN A 284 68.91 5.72 15.95
N VAL A 285 69.72 6.00 14.99
CA VAL A 285 70.69 5.07 14.43
C VAL A 285 72.09 5.64 14.64
N THR A 286 72.95 4.86 15.26
CA THR A 286 74.30 5.25 15.51
C THR A 286 75.27 4.27 14.79
N TYR A 287 76.19 4.81 14.05
CA TYR A 287 77.33 4.07 13.52
C TYR A 287 78.56 4.42 14.30
N ASP A 288 79.25 3.40 14.84
CA ASP A 288 80.50 3.56 15.58
C ASP A 288 81.53 2.59 15.01
N LEU A 289 82.82 2.85 15.25
CA LEU A 289 83.83 1.90 14.90
C LEU A 289 83.62 0.60 15.71
N ASN A 290 83.85 -0.55 15.07
CA ASN A 290 83.84 -1.81 15.80
C ASN A 290 85.02 -1.93 16.76
N THR A 291 84.91 -2.81 17.73
CA THR A 291 85.90 -2.97 18.80
C THR A 291 87.33 -3.27 18.25
N THR A 292 87.39 -4.08 17.19
CA THR A 292 88.65 -4.42 16.55
C THR A 292 89.35 -3.19 15.93
N THR A 293 88.55 -2.35 15.22
CA THR A 293 89.05 -1.11 14.61
C THR A 293 89.48 -0.10 15.68
N LYS A 294 88.71 0.06 16.76
CA LYS A 294 89.08 0.91 17.89
C LYS A 294 90.37 0.46 18.53
N GLN A 295 90.59 -0.86 18.72
CA GLN A 295 91.75 -1.41 19.29
C GLN A 295 92.95 -1.20 18.36
N SER A 296 92.82 -1.43 17.05
CA SER A 296 93.89 -1.19 16.07
C SER A 296 94.34 0.27 16.03
N ILE A 297 93.41 1.23 16.17
CA ILE A 297 93.73 2.66 16.25
C ILE A 297 94.49 2.97 17.55
N THR A 298 94.10 2.39 18.67
CA THR A 298 94.74 2.55 19.96
C THR A 298 96.15 1.97 19.94
N ASP A 299 96.31 0.78 19.38
CA ASP A 299 97.60 0.10 19.26
C ASP A 299 98.53 0.88 18.34
N SER A 300 98.03 1.39 17.23
CA SER A 300 98.82 2.26 16.32
C SER A 300 99.21 3.56 16.99
N SER A 301 98.32 4.20 17.72
CA SER A 301 98.65 5.42 18.48
C SER A 301 99.69 5.17 19.56
N THR A 302 99.62 4.02 20.23
CA THR A 302 100.56 3.62 21.24
C THR A 302 101.94 3.34 20.61
N ALA A 303 102.00 2.68 19.46
CA ALA A 303 103.19 2.44 18.71
C ALA A 303 103.87 3.74 18.26
N VAL A 304 103.13 4.67 17.71
CA VAL A 304 103.61 6.00 17.29
C VAL A 304 104.18 6.77 18.49
N ASN A 305 103.45 6.79 19.61
CA ASN A 305 103.90 7.49 20.82
C ASN A 305 105.19 6.88 21.37
N ARG A 306 105.37 5.55 21.28
CA ARG A 306 106.63 4.89 21.65
C ARG A 306 107.82 5.28 20.72
N THR A 307 107.54 5.43 19.42
CA THR A 307 108.55 5.79 18.42
C THR A 307 108.98 7.24 18.58
N ILE A 308 108.09 8.12 19.03
CA ILE A 308 108.46 9.55 19.29
C ILE A 308 109.22 9.72 20.59
N ALA A 309 109.11 8.83 21.56
CA ALA A 309 109.70 8.88 22.86
C ALA A 309 111.16 8.25 22.90
N LEU A 310 111.65 7.68 21.81
CA LEU A 310 113.01 7.21 21.55
C LEU A 310 113.78 8.25 20.78
#